data_a5556afa1d5b40d71e6614ab615f47fe
#
_entry.id   a5556afa1d5b40d71e6614ab615f47fe
#
_cell.length_a   1.000
_cell.length_b   1.000
_cell.length_c   1.000
_cell.angle_alpha   90.00
_cell.angle_beta   90.00
_cell.angle_gamma   90.00
#
_symmetry.space_group_name_H-M   'P 1'
#
loop_
_entity.id
_entity.type
_entity.pdbx_description
1 polymer ?
#
loop_
_entity_poly.entity_id
_entity_poly.type
_entity_poly.pdbx_seq_one_letter_code
_entity_poly.pdbx_strand_id
1 'polypeptide(L)'
;MTEYEIKKQICDIGKRIYNQGMVAANDGNISVKLNDNEFLCTPTGVSKGFMTPEFICKVDADGKVIQANPGFKPSSEIKMHMRVYKQRPDVNSVVHAHPVYATSFAIAGIPLTQPIMPEAVIALGCVPIADYGTPSTEEIPDAVEKHLQYFDAVLLENHGALTYSDSLINAYHKMESVEFYAKLLFNARLLGGPKELTPQQVERLYEIRRQFGLKGKHPANICPNAKDGKSSCHSCGGNCTCGKHGEGNCGEADLVAEITKKVLESLK
;
A
#
# COMPACT_ATOMS: atom_id res chain seq x y z
N MET A 1 10.15 -9.03 -21.58
CA MET A 1 10.79 -10.01 -20.66
C MET A 1 10.14 -11.36 -20.89
N THR A 2 10.93 -12.44 -20.86
CA THR A 2 10.43 -13.81 -20.85
C THR A 2 9.81 -14.14 -19.49
N GLU A 3 8.97 -15.17 -19.42
CA GLU A 3 8.40 -15.63 -18.16
C GLU A 3 9.49 -15.98 -17.13
N TYR A 4 10.57 -16.61 -17.57
CA TYR A 4 11.69 -16.94 -16.70
C TYR A 4 12.39 -15.71 -16.13
N GLU A 5 12.58 -14.66 -16.93
CA GLU A 5 13.14 -13.40 -16.45
C GLU A 5 12.25 -12.73 -15.41
N ILE A 6 10.92 -12.80 -15.59
CA ILE A 6 9.97 -12.30 -14.58
C ILE A 6 10.05 -13.12 -13.29
N LYS A 7 10.14 -14.45 -13.37
CA LYS A 7 10.33 -15.32 -12.19
C LYS A 7 11.62 -14.97 -11.43
N LYS A 8 12.72 -14.70 -12.15
CA LYS A 8 13.97 -14.21 -11.53
C LYS A 8 13.76 -12.87 -10.84
N GLN A 9 13.07 -11.94 -11.49
CA GLN A 9 12.79 -10.63 -10.90
C GLN A 9 11.94 -10.75 -9.62
N ILE A 10 10.93 -11.65 -9.58
CA ILE A 10 10.17 -11.94 -8.37
C ILE A 10 11.08 -12.44 -7.25
N CYS A 11 12.02 -13.35 -7.55
CA CYS A 11 12.97 -13.85 -6.57
C CYS A 11 13.94 -12.77 -6.07
N ASP A 12 14.43 -11.90 -6.96
CA ASP A 12 15.32 -10.80 -6.61
C ASP A 12 14.61 -9.78 -5.70
N ILE A 13 13.36 -9.42 -6.00
CA ILE A 13 12.54 -8.55 -5.14
C ILE A 13 12.24 -9.22 -3.81
N GLY A 14 11.89 -10.51 -3.80
CA GLY A 14 11.70 -11.28 -2.56
C GLY A 14 12.94 -11.24 -1.67
N LYS A 15 14.13 -11.42 -2.24
CA LYS A 15 15.40 -11.33 -1.51
C LYS A 15 15.66 -9.92 -0.95
N ARG A 16 15.32 -8.86 -1.69
CA ARG A 16 15.45 -7.48 -1.20
C ARG A 16 14.52 -7.23 -0.01
N ILE A 17 13.25 -7.61 -0.11
CA ILE A 17 12.25 -7.50 0.97
C ILE A 17 12.73 -8.25 2.22
N TYR A 18 13.25 -9.46 2.06
CA TYR A 18 13.82 -10.26 3.15
C TYR A 18 15.03 -9.58 3.79
N ASN A 19 15.99 -9.13 2.98
CA ASN A 19 17.21 -8.49 3.48
C ASN A 19 16.96 -7.17 4.20
N GLN A 20 15.89 -6.47 3.86
CA GLN A 20 15.47 -5.24 4.53
C GLN A 20 14.63 -5.48 5.80
N GLY A 21 14.37 -6.76 6.14
CA GLY A 21 13.57 -7.10 7.31
C GLY A 21 12.08 -6.76 7.16
N MET A 22 11.58 -6.67 5.92
CA MET A 22 10.17 -6.38 5.66
C MET A 22 9.29 -7.64 5.74
N VAL A 23 9.86 -8.80 5.95
CA VAL A 23 9.16 -10.07 6.16
C VAL A 23 9.91 -10.93 7.17
N ALA A 24 9.17 -11.69 7.96
CA ALA A 24 9.70 -12.73 8.84
C ALA A 24 9.40 -14.10 8.25
N ALA A 25 10.24 -15.09 8.54
CA ALA A 25 10.05 -16.48 8.13
C ALA A 25 9.61 -16.64 6.65
N ASN A 26 8.36 -17.02 6.42
CA ASN A 26 7.76 -17.24 5.10
C ASN A 26 6.67 -16.20 4.73
N ASP A 27 6.56 -15.12 5.51
CA ASP A 27 5.57 -14.06 5.29
C ASP A 27 5.75 -13.32 3.97
N GLY A 28 4.69 -12.57 3.61
CA GLY A 28 4.65 -11.76 2.40
C GLY A 28 4.45 -12.57 1.13
N ASN A 29 4.03 -11.90 0.08
CA ASN A 29 3.81 -12.51 -1.23
C ASN A 29 3.91 -11.46 -2.35
N ILE A 30 4.25 -11.94 -3.53
CA ILE A 30 4.48 -11.12 -4.72
C ILE A 30 3.77 -11.79 -5.89
N SER A 31 3.13 -11.00 -6.74
CA SER A 31 2.59 -11.49 -8.00
C SER A 31 2.84 -10.54 -9.17
N VAL A 32 2.86 -11.10 -10.37
CA VAL A 32 3.01 -10.36 -11.64
C VAL A 32 2.01 -10.89 -12.66
N LYS A 33 1.27 -10.00 -13.27
CA LYS A 33 0.36 -10.28 -14.38
C LYS A 33 1.16 -10.47 -15.67
N LEU A 34 1.02 -11.62 -16.32
CA LEU A 34 1.60 -11.91 -17.63
C LEU A 34 0.66 -11.44 -18.77
N ASN A 35 -0.62 -11.72 -18.61
CA ASN A 35 -1.72 -11.31 -19.48
C ASN A 35 -3.03 -11.36 -18.66
N ASP A 36 -4.18 -11.17 -19.31
CA ASP A 36 -5.46 -11.11 -18.58
C ASP A 36 -5.88 -12.44 -17.94
N ASN A 37 -5.27 -13.56 -18.33
CA ASN A 37 -5.63 -14.91 -17.87
C ASN A 37 -4.52 -15.62 -17.10
N GLU A 38 -3.30 -15.08 -17.06
CA GLU A 38 -2.15 -15.75 -16.45
C GLU A 38 -1.37 -14.80 -15.54
N PHE A 39 -1.09 -15.28 -14.33
CA PHE A 39 -0.38 -14.55 -13.30
C PHE A 39 0.69 -15.42 -12.66
N LEU A 40 1.88 -14.87 -12.44
CA LEU A 40 2.92 -15.51 -11.62
C LEU A 40 2.76 -15.06 -10.17
N CYS A 41 2.97 -15.98 -9.23
CA CYS A 41 2.93 -15.67 -7.81
C CYS A 41 3.89 -16.51 -6.98
N THR A 42 4.32 -15.95 -5.87
CA THR A 42 5.15 -16.67 -4.90
C THR A 42 4.40 -17.82 -4.25
N PRO A 43 5.09 -18.93 -3.90
CA PRO A 43 4.47 -20.04 -3.20
C PRO A 43 4.20 -19.73 -1.72
N THR A 44 3.24 -20.42 -1.13
CA THR A 44 3.03 -20.46 0.32
C THR A 44 4.14 -21.24 1.01
N GLY A 45 4.43 -20.89 2.28
CA GLY A 45 5.35 -21.64 3.13
C GLY A 45 6.84 -21.51 2.78
N VAL A 46 7.21 -20.61 1.85
CA VAL A 46 8.59 -20.39 1.41
C VAL A 46 9.06 -18.99 1.78
N SER A 47 10.23 -18.90 2.42
CA SER A 47 10.87 -17.63 2.73
C SER A 47 11.24 -16.87 1.46
N LYS A 48 10.91 -15.59 1.42
CA LYS A 48 11.16 -14.72 0.25
C LYS A 48 12.64 -14.53 -0.05
N GLY A 49 13.51 -14.72 0.95
CA GLY A 49 14.96 -14.64 0.80
C GLY A 49 15.61 -15.84 0.10
N PHE A 50 14.90 -16.96 -0.02
CA PHE A 50 15.47 -18.24 -0.47
C PHE A 50 14.73 -18.84 -1.68
N MET A 51 13.90 -18.06 -2.36
CA MET A 51 13.19 -18.52 -3.56
C MET A 51 14.11 -18.67 -4.76
N THR A 52 13.79 -19.65 -5.60
CA THR A 52 14.32 -19.78 -6.96
C THR A 52 13.18 -19.71 -7.99
N PRO A 53 13.45 -19.45 -9.28
CA PRO A 53 12.43 -19.34 -10.31
C PRO A 53 11.51 -20.57 -10.41
N GLU A 54 12.02 -21.75 -10.05
CA GLU A 54 11.28 -23.03 -10.07
C GLU A 54 10.19 -23.09 -9.00
N PHE A 55 10.26 -22.26 -7.96
CA PHE A 55 9.27 -22.21 -6.88
C PHE A 55 8.03 -21.38 -7.27
N ILE A 56 8.18 -20.50 -8.26
CA ILE A 56 7.12 -19.57 -8.67
C ILE A 56 5.99 -20.31 -9.37
N CYS A 57 4.79 -20.13 -8.84
CA CYS A 57 3.56 -20.73 -9.37
C CYS A 57 2.95 -19.83 -10.47
N LYS A 58 2.21 -20.45 -11.39
CA LYS A 58 1.34 -19.75 -12.35
C LYS A 58 -0.11 -20.07 -12.01
N VAL A 59 -0.94 -19.04 -11.98
CA VAL A 59 -2.37 -19.13 -11.67
C VAL A 59 -3.20 -18.40 -12.72
N ASP A 60 -4.49 -18.74 -12.83
CA ASP A 60 -5.47 -18.04 -13.63
C ASP A 60 -6.04 -16.80 -12.91
N ALA A 61 -6.99 -16.12 -13.55
CA ALA A 61 -7.64 -14.93 -13.01
C ALA A 61 -8.49 -15.18 -11.74
N ASP A 62 -8.85 -16.43 -11.47
CA ASP A 62 -9.53 -16.86 -10.24
C ASP A 62 -8.54 -17.30 -9.14
N GLY A 63 -7.22 -17.27 -9.41
CA GLY A 63 -6.17 -17.75 -8.52
C GLY A 63 -6.00 -19.28 -8.51
N LYS A 64 -6.61 -20.01 -9.44
CA LYS A 64 -6.46 -21.44 -9.57
C LYS A 64 -5.13 -21.78 -10.28
N VAL A 65 -4.51 -22.89 -9.85
CA VAL A 65 -3.21 -23.29 -10.38
C VAL A 65 -3.30 -23.70 -11.84
N ILE A 66 -2.55 -23.03 -12.71
CA ILE A 66 -2.27 -23.43 -14.08
C ILE A 66 -1.01 -24.31 -14.11
N GLN A 67 0.04 -23.87 -13.39
CA GLN A 67 1.32 -24.56 -13.34
C GLN A 67 2.02 -24.31 -11.99
N ALA A 68 2.47 -25.40 -11.38
CA ALA A 68 3.35 -25.37 -10.21
C ALA A 68 4.24 -26.61 -10.22
N ASN A 69 5.47 -26.49 -9.77
CA ASN A 69 6.34 -27.63 -9.59
C ASN A 69 5.91 -28.47 -8.36
N PRO A 70 6.19 -29.77 -8.34
CA PRO A 70 5.84 -30.63 -7.21
C PRO A 70 6.31 -30.06 -5.87
N GLY A 71 5.41 -30.03 -4.88
CA GLY A 71 5.69 -29.49 -3.55
C GLY A 71 5.38 -28.02 -3.35
N PHE A 72 5.08 -27.25 -4.42
CA PHE A 72 4.74 -25.84 -4.31
C PHE A 72 3.25 -25.60 -4.60
N LYS A 73 2.69 -24.66 -3.84
CA LYS A 73 1.31 -24.18 -4.02
C LYS A 73 1.32 -22.63 -3.96
N PRO A 74 0.44 -21.95 -4.68
CA PRO A 74 0.31 -20.49 -4.59
C PRO A 74 0.11 -20.01 -3.16
N SER A 75 0.54 -18.78 -2.87
CA SER A 75 0.20 -18.12 -1.62
C SER A 75 -1.30 -18.19 -1.34
N SER A 76 -1.69 -18.44 -0.10
CA SER A 76 -3.10 -18.44 0.34
C SER A 76 -3.77 -17.07 0.22
N GLU A 77 -2.97 -16.01 0.13
CA GLU A 77 -3.44 -14.63 -0.02
C GLU A 77 -3.54 -14.15 -1.48
N ILE A 78 -3.39 -15.08 -2.44
CA ILE A 78 -3.49 -14.75 -3.88
C ILE A 78 -4.82 -14.07 -4.24
N LYS A 79 -5.90 -14.35 -3.50
CA LYS A 79 -7.21 -13.73 -3.70
C LYS A 79 -7.17 -12.20 -3.57
N MET A 80 -6.40 -11.68 -2.61
CA MET A 80 -6.19 -10.25 -2.45
C MET A 80 -5.53 -9.64 -3.70
N HIS A 81 -4.52 -10.31 -4.26
CA HIS A 81 -3.86 -9.86 -5.49
C HIS A 81 -4.81 -9.91 -6.70
N MET A 82 -5.60 -10.99 -6.83
CA MET A 82 -6.58 -11.10 -7.92
C MET A 82 -7.66 -10.01 -7.84
N ARG A 83 -8.09 -9.61 -6.63
CA ARG A 83 -8.99 -8.48 -6.44
C ARG A 83 -8.36 -7.17 -6.95
N VAL A 84 -7.06 -6.93 -6.67
CA VAL A 84 -6.35 -5.77 -7.20
C VAL A 84 -6.35 -5.78 -8.72
N TYR A 85 -5.94 -6.87 -9.38
CA TYR A 85 -5.90 -6.95 -10.83
C TYR A 85 -7.27 -6.77 -11.48
N LYS A 86 -8.33 -7.31 -10.87
CA LYS A 86 -9.71 -7.18 -11.35
C LYS A 86 -10.21 -5.74 -11.32
N GLN A 87 -9.87 -4.99 -10.26
CA GLN A 87 -10.33 -3.61 -10.06
C GLN A 87 -9.40 -2.56 -10.70
N ARG A 88 -8.16 -2.95 -10.99
CA ARG A 88 -7.11 -2.06 -11.48
C ARG A 88 -6.43 -2.65 -12.74
N PRO A 89 -7.06 -2.48 -13.92
CA PRO A 89 -6.48 -2.96 -15.18
C PRO A 89 -5.12 -2.34 -15.52
N ASP A 90 -4.80 -1.18 -14.93
CA ASP A 90 -3.53 -0.48 -15.06
C ASP A 90 -2.39 -1.09 -14.23
N VAL A 91 -2.70 -2.07 -13.35
CA VAL A 91 -1.73 -2.72 -12.48
C VAL A 91 -1.26 -4.04 -13.08
N ASN A 92 0.06 -4.23 -13.11
CA ASN A 92 0.71 -5.46 -13.56
C ASN A 92 1.47 -6.20 -12.44
N SER A 93 1.62 -5.59 -11.27
CA SER A 93 2.34 -6.24 -10.17
C SER A 93 1.82 -5.80 -8.81
N VAL A 94 1.79 -6.75 -7.88
CA VAL A 94 1.34 -6.56 -6.49
C VAL A 94 2.39 -7.12 -5.55
N VAL A 95 2.72 -6.36 -4.50
CA VAL A 95 3.65 -6.72 -3.43
C VAL A 95 2.95 -6.57 -2.09
N HIS A 96 2.94 -7.63 -1.32
CA HIS A 96 2.50 -7.65 0.08
C HIS A 96 3.65 -8.05 0.98
N ALA A 97 3.85 -7.30 2.05
CA ALA A 97 4.88 -7.54 3.05
C ALA A 97 4.41 -7.02 4.43
N HIS A 98 5.20 -7.33 5.47
CA HIS A 98 4.99 -6.87 6.84
C HIS A 98 6.14 -5.96 7.29
N PRO A 99 6.41 -4.83 6.58
CA PRO A 99 7.49 -3.94 6.96
C PRO A 99 7.24 -3.38 8.36
N VAL A 100 8.28 -3.37 9.20
CA VAL A 100 8.13 -3.23 10.65
C VAL A 100 7.42 -1.95 11.07
N TYR A 101 7.85 -0.81 10.53
CA TYR A 101 7.26 0.48 10.91
C TYR A 101 5.86 0.65 10.32
N ALA A 102 5.64 0.33 9.05
CA ALA A 102 4.33 0.44 8.43
C ALA A 102 3.33 -0.51 9.09
N THR A 103 3.75 -1.75 9.42
CA THR A 103 2.91 -2.71 10.15
C THR A 103 2.61 -2.24 11.55
N SER A 104 3.56 -1.56 12.24
CA SER A 104 3.30 -0.96 13.56
C SER A 104 2.20 0.12 13.47
N PHE A 105 2.20 0.94 12.42
CA PHE A 105 1.11 1.90 12.17
C PHE A 105 -0.22 1.19 11.89
N ALA A 106 -0.20 0.10 11.11
CA ALA A 106 -1.38 -0.72 10.82
C ALA A 106 -1.96 -1.36 12.10
N ILE A 107 -1.11 -1.87 13.00
CA ILE A 107 -1.50 -2.42 14.31
C ILE A 107 -2.09 -1.34 15.22
N ALA A 108 -1.53 -0.13 15.16
CA ALA A 108 -2.01 1.00 15.97
C ALA A 108 -3.30 1.65 15.39
N GLY A 109 -3.79 1.20 14.23
CA GLY A 109 -4.95 1.79 13.55
C GLY A 109 -4.67 3.19 13.00
N ILE A 110 -3.40 3.54 12.71
CA ILE A 110 -3.00 4.89 12.30
C ILE A 110 -2.60 4.90 10.82
N PRO A 111 -3.37 5.56 9.93
CA PRO A 111 -2.99 5.71 8.53
C PRO A 111 -1.78 6.63 8.35
N LEU A 112 -1.10 6.51 7.22
CA LEU A 112 0.03 7.38 6.86
C LEU A 112 -0.47 8.51 5.97
N THR A 113 -0.97 9.59 6.57
CA THR A 113 -1.63 10.70 5.86
C THR A 113 -0.91 12.03 6.00
N GLN A 114 0.05 12.16 6.91
CA GLN A 114 0.73 13.41 7.22
C GLN A 114 1.75 13.78 6.13
N PRO A 115 1.68 14.96 5.50
CA PRO A 115 2.63 15.37 4.47
C PRO A 115 3.94 15.86 5.11
N ILE A 116 4.85 14.92 5.45
CA ILE A 116 6.07 15.22 6.21
C ILE A 116 7.34 15.30 5.36
N MET A 117 7.31 14.79 4.14
CA MET A 117 8.46 14.85 3.23
C MET A 117 8.03 14.83 1.75
N PRO A 118 8.77 15.53 0.88
CA PRO A 118 8.43 15.67 -0.54
C PRO A 118 8.29 14.34 -1.27
N GLU A 119 9.21 13.40 -1.06
CA GLU A 119 9.24 12.10 -1.74
C GLU A 119 8.00 11.27 -1.42
N ALA A 120 7.57 11.22 -0.14
CA ALA A 120 6.36 10.52 0.26
C ALA A 120 5.10 11.14 -0.37
N VAL A 121 5.03 12.48 -0.41
CA VAL A 121 3.91 13.21 -1.03
C VAL A 121 3.87 12.94 -2.54
N ILE A 122 5.02 12.94 -3.23
CA ILE A 122 5.10 12.71 -4.67
C ILE A 122 4.81 11.24 -5.02
N ALA A 123 5.41 10.30 -4.29
CA ALA A 123 5.32 8.87 -4.61
C ALA A 123 3.98 8.25 -4.22
N LEU A 124 3.50 8.54 -3.01
CA LEU A 124 2.36 7.87 -2.38
C LEU A 124 1.15 8.81 -2.19
N GLY A 125 1.39 10.06 -1.87
CA GLY A 125 0.37 11.00 -1.38
C GLY A 125 -0.04 10.67 0.04
N CYS A 126 -0.83 9.62 0.21
CA CYS A 126 -1.18 9.06 1.51
C CYS A 126 -1.45 7.56 1.39
N VAL A 127 -1.37 6.86 2.51
CA VAL A 127 -1.60 5.42 2.61
C VAL A 127 -2.71 5.17 3.63
N PRO A 128 -3.93 4.81 3.19
CA PRO A 128 -5.05 4.49 4.08
C PRO A 128 -4.85 3.14 4.77
N ILE A 129 -5.71 2.84 5.73
CA ILE A 129 -5.84 1.52 6.36
C ILE A 129 -7.11 0.86 5.83
N ALA A 130 -6.99 -0.38 5.36
CA ALA A 130 -8.11 -1.27 5.13
C ALA A 130 -8.48 -1.96 6.45
N ASP A 131 -9.78 -2.11 6.69
CA ASP A 131 -10.32 -2.77 7.87
C ASP A 131 -9.73 -4.18 8.04
N TYR A 132 -9.66 -4.68 9.26
CA TYR A 132 -9.20 -6.04 9.54
C TYR A 132 -10.00 -7.08 8.75
N GLY A 133 -9.27 -8.06 8.23
CA GLY A 133 -9.83 -9.26 7.61
C GLY A 133 -9.00 -10.48 7.98
N THR A 134 -9.67 -11.62 8.12
CA THR A 134 -9.02 -12.90 8.43
C THR A 134 -8.20 -13.36 7.21
N PRO A 135 -6.89 -13.63 7.36
CA PRO A 135 -6.05 -14.11 6.26
C PRO A 135 -6.62 -15.35 5.55
N SER A 136 -6.41 -15.44 4.24
CA SER A 136 -6.88 -16.52 3.37
C SER A 136 -8.42 -16.56 3.11
N THR A 137 -9.18 -15.61 3.66
CA THR A 137 -10.62 -15.44 3.39
C THR A 137 -10.87 -14.38 2.32
N GLU A 138 -12.15 -14.05 2.04
CA GLU A 138 -12.51 -12.91 1.19
C GLU A 138 -12.55 -11.57 1.95
N GLU A 139 -12.43 -11.58 3.27
CA GLU A 139 -12.53 -10.37 4.10
C GLU A 139 -11.45 -9.34 3.77
N ILE A 140 -10.18 -9.79 3.59
CA ILE A 140 -9.09 -8.88 3.20
C ILE A 140 -9.31 -8.32 1.78
N PRO A 141 -9.58 -9.13 0.73
CA PRO A 141 -9.95 -8.62 -0.58
C PRO A 141 -11.07 -7.56 -0.54
N ASP A 142 -12.14 -7.81 0.21
CA ASP A 142 -13.30 -6.90 0.31
C ASP A 142 -12.94 -5.59 1.04
N ALA A 143 -12.13 -5.65 2.08
CA ALA A 143 -11.64 -4.47 2.78
C ALA A 143 -10.72 -3.61 1.90
N VAL A 144 -9.80 -4.25 1.18
CA VAL A 144 -8.85 -3.57 0.27
C VAL A 144 -9.58 -2.91 -0.91
N GLU A 145 -10.62 -3.55 -1.46
CA GLU A 145 -11.35 -3.06 -2.64
C GLU A 145 -11.84 -1.63 -2.47
N LYS A 146 -12.25 -1.23 -1.28
CA LYS A 146 -12.74 0.12 -0.95
C LYS A 146 -11.69 1.21 -1.26
N HIS A 147 -10.40 0.86 -1.28
CA HIS A 147 -9.29 1.79 -1.46
C HIS A 147 -8.67 1.77 -2.86
N LEU A 148 -8.88 0.69 -3.64
CA LEU A 148 -8.20 0.45 -4.92
C LEU A 148 -8.46 1.52 -5.97
N GLN A 149 -9.62 2.17 -5.92
CA GLN A 149 -9.96 3.23 -6.87
C GLN A 149 -9.09 4.49 -6.69
N TYR A 150 -8.57 4.72 -5.49
CA TYR A 150 -7.98 6.00 -5.09
C TYR A 150 -6.48 5.92 -4.79
N PHE A 151 -5.95 4.78 -4.40
CA PHE A 151 -4.60 4.64 -3.87
C PHE A 151 -3.85 3.50 -4.54
N ASP A 152 -2.53 3.55 -4.50
CA ASP A 152 -1.60 2.52 -4.98
C ASP A 152 -0.86 1.81 -3.84
N ALA A 153 -1.15 2.19 -2.61
CA ALA A 153 -0.65 1.57 -1.38
C ALA A 153 -1.74 1.61 -0.31
N VAL A 154 -1.84 0.55 0.48
CA VAL A 154 -2.82 0.39 1.56
C VAL A 154 -2.15 -0.33 2.73
N LEU A 155 -2.33 0.15 3.96
CA LEU A 155 -2.05 -0.62 5.16
C LEU A 155 -3.20 -1.60 5.41
N LEU A 156 -2.89 -2.78 5.91
CA LEU A 156 -3.86 -3.80 6.30
C LEU A 156 -3.89 -3.86 7.82
N GLU A 157 -5.02 -3.54 8.44
CA GLU A 157 -5.17 -3.47 9.88
C GLU A 157 -4.70 -4.77 10.55
N ASN A 158 -3.82 -4.64 11.56
CA ASN A 158 -3.21 -5.75 12.30
C ASN A 158 -2.45 -6.78 11.42
N HIS A 159 -2.03 -6.43 10.21
CA HIS A 159 -1.46 -7.40 9.28
C HIS A 159 -0.16 -6.90 8.62
N GLY A 160 -0.24 -5.87 7.78
CA GLY A 160 0.92 -5.42 7.01
C GLY A 160 0.62 -4.32 6.01
N ALA A 161 1.29 -4.35 4.87
CA ALA A 161 1.11 -3.38 3.79
C ALA A 161 0.96 -4.06 2.43
N LEU A 162 0.18 -3.46 1.55
CA LEU A 162 -0.04 -3.88 0.17
C LEU A 162 0.28 -2.72 -0.76
N THR A 163 1.11 -2.97 -1.78
CA THR A 163 1.45 -2.00 -2.82
C THR A 163 1.32 -2.62 -4.21
N TYR A 164 0.96 -1.80 -5.18
CA TYR A 164 0.75 -2.27 -6.54
C TYR A 164 1.09 -1.18 -7.57
N SER A 165 1.47 -1.62 -8.77
CA SER A 165 1.88 -0.70 -9.85
C SER A 165 1.86 -1.39 -11.22
N ASP A 166 2.18 -0.61 -12.26
CA ASP A 166 2.34 -1.05 -13.63
C ASP A 166 3.56 -1.96 -13.86
N SER A 167 4.47 -2.04 -12.90
CA SER A 167 5.65 -2.92 -12.95
C SER A 167 6.04 -3.40 -11.56
N LEU A 168 6.74 -4.55 -11.50
CA LEU A 168 7.17 -5.14 -10.23
C LEU A 168 8.14 -4.23 -9.47
N ILE A 169 9.07 -3.59 -10.19
CA ILE A 169 10.03 -2.69 -9.55
C ILE A 169 9.34 -1.47 -8.95
N ASN A 170 8.32 -0.90 -9.64
CA ASN A 170 7.57 0.24 -9.12
C ASN A 170 6.68 -0.15 -7.93
N ALA A 171 6.07 -1.34 -7.95
CA ALA A 171 5.31 -1.84 -6.79
C ALA A 171 6.22 -2.05 -5.57
N TYR A 172 7.42 -2.59 -5.78
CA TYR A 172 8.44 -2.75 -4.73
C TYR A 172 8.95 -1.40 -4.21
N HIS A 173 9.26 -0.44 -5.08
CA HIS A 173 9.69 0.91 -4.64
C HIS A 173 8.61 1.61 -3.80
N LYS A 174 7.33 1.40 -4.11
CA LYS A 174 6.24 1.89 -3.26
C LYS A 174 6.26 1.24 -1.87
N MET A 175 6.56 -0.07 -1.77
CA MET A 175 6.70 -0.76 -0.49
C MET A 175 7.86 -0.20 0.33
N GLU A 176 9.03 0.03 -0.30
CA GLU A 176 10.15 0.71 0.37
C GLU A 176 9.76 2.11 0.85
N SER A 177 9.07 2.87 -0.01
CA SER A 177 8.62 4.23 0.34
C SER A 177 7.63 4.24 1.50
N VAL A 178 6.70 3.28 1.56
CA VAL A 178 5.74 3.12 2.67
C VAL A 178 6.48 2.87 3.98
N GLU A 179 7.42 1.92 4.00
CA GLU A 179 8.21 1.61 5.21
C GLU A 179 9.09 2.79 5.63
N PHE A 180 9.77 3.42 4.68
CA PHE A 180 10.64 4.57 4.98
C PHE A 180 9.84 5.76 5.52
N TYR A 181 8.70 6.06 4.93
CA TYR A 181 7.80 7.10 5.41
C TYR A 181 7.29 6.79 6.82
N ALA A 182 6.82 5.56 7.07
CA ALA A 182 6.36 5.14 8.40
C ALA A 182 7.47 5.27 9.45
N LYS A 183 8.70 4.84 9.12
CA LYS A 183 9.87 4.98 10.00
C LYS A 183 10.19 6.43 10.33
N LEU A 184 10.18 7.31 9.34
CA LEU A 184 10.42 8.74 9.57
C LEU A 184 9.33 9.36 10.43
N LEU A 185 8.05 9.06 10.14
CA LEU A 185 6.92 9.56 10.91
C LEU A 185 6.97 9.09 12.38
N PHE A 186 7.28 7.80 12.59
CA PHE A 186 7.47 7.25 13.94
C PHE A 186 8.57 8.00 14.71
N ASN A 187 9.75 8.15 14.10
CA ASN A 187 10.87 8.86 14.75
C ASN A 187 10.54 10.35 15.00
N ALA A 188 9.87 11.02 14.06
CA ALA A 188 9.47 12.42 14.24
C ALA A 188 8.48 12.58 15.40
N ARG A 189 7.55 11.62 15.58
CA ARG A 189 6.64 11.63 16.74
C ARG A 189 7.37 11.50 18.07
N LEU A 190 8.42 10.69 18.15
CA LEU A 190 9.27 10.59 19.35
C LEU A 190 10.06 11.88 19.64
N LEU A 191 10.34 12.68 18.63
CA LEU A 191 11.03 13.97 18.75
C LEU A 191 10.09 15.15 19.02
N GLY A 192 8.82 14.89 19.34
CA GLY A 192 7.84 15.93 19.67
C GLY A 192 6.81 16.21 18.55
N GLY A 193 6.80 15.41 17.50
CA GLY A 193 5.87 15.47 16.39
C GLY A 193 6.49 16.05 15.11
N PRO A 194 5.96 15.68 13.93
CA PRO A 194 6.44 16.19 12.67
C PRO A 194 5.97 17.64 12.44
N LYS A 195 6.81 18.41 11.77
CA LYS A 195 6.39 19.67 11.14
C LYS A 195 5.89 19.34 9.74
N GLU A 196 4.59 19.38 9.54
CA GLU A 196 3.97 19.10 8.26
C GLU A 196 4.26 20.18 7.21
N LEU A 197 4.26 19.76 5.95
CA LEU A 197 4.30 20.67 4.81
C LEU A 197 2.99 21.46 4.75
N THR A 198 3.10 22.74 4.38
CA THR A 198 1.91 23.56 4.18
C THR A 198 1.10 23.11 2.96
N PRO A 199 -0.21 23.41 2.90
CA PRO A 199 -1.03 23.10 1.73
C PRO A 199 -0.44 23.59 0.41
N GLN A 200 0.13 24.79 0.41
CA GLN A 200 0.77 25.37 -0.77
C GLN A 200 2.02 24.57 -1.20
N GLN A 201 2.80 24.05 -0.23
CA GLN A 201 3.93 23.19 -0.52
C GLN A 201 3.48 21.83 -1.08
N VAL A 202 2.43 21.23 -0.52
CA VAL A 202 1.84 19.98 -1.02
C VAL A 202 1.33 20.13 -2.44
N GLU A 203 0.63 21.22 -2.76
CA GLU A 203 0.13 21.48 -4.12
C GLU A 203 1.27 21.60 -5.14
N ARG A 204 2.35 22.29 -4.79
CA ARG A 204 3.55 22.34 -5.65
C ARG A 204 4.17 20.95 -5.90
N LEU A 205 4.16 20.06 -4.90
CA LEU A 205 4.64 18.68 -5.06
C LEU A 205 3.70 17.86 -5.96
N TYR A 206 2.41 18.11 -5.90
CA TYR A 206 1.43 17.52 -6.82
C TYR A 206 1.65 17.98 -8.26
N GLU A 207 2.01 19.24 -8.49
CA GLU A 207 2.42 19.75 -9.81
C GLU A 207 3.67 19.06 -10.31
N ILE A 208 4.69 18.91 -9.47
CA ILE A 208 5.94 18.18 -9.79
C ILE A 208 5.63 16.73 -10.17
N ARG A 209 4.75 16.04 -9.43
CA ARG A 209 4.32 14.69 -9.79
C ARG A 209 3.70 14.65 -11.18
N ARG A 210 2.83 15.60 -11.53
CA ARG A 210 2.23 15.72 -12.86
C ARG A 210 3.28 15.97 -13.95
N GLN A 211 4.24 16.85 -13.69
CA GLN A 211 5.34 17.15 -14.62
C GLN A 211 6.23 15.94 -14.87
N PHE A 212 6.48 15.14 -13.85
CA PHE A 212 7.25 13.88 -14.00
C PHE A 212 6.46 12.78 -14.71
N GLY A 213 5.18 12.99 -15.00
CA GLY A 213 4.34 11.99 -15.67
C GLY A 213 4.16 10.70 -14.85
N LEU A 214 4.25 10.78 -13.52
CA LEU A 214 4.12 9.62 -12.64
C LEU A 214 2.70 9.05 -12.72
N LYS A 215 2.62 7.79 -13.10
CA LYS A 215 1.36 7.05 -13.28
C LYS A 215 0.81 6.54 -11.95
N GLY A 216 -0.37 5.94 -12.02
CA GLY A 216 -1.04 5.31 -10.88
C GLY A 216 -2.02 6.24 -10.17
N LYS A 217 -2.66 5.71 -9.15
CA LYS A 217 -3.65 6.45 -8.34
C LYS A 217 -2.93 7.27 -7.27
N HIS A 218 -3.35 8.51 -7.14
CA HIS A 218 -2.73 9.45 -6.21
C HIS A 218 -3.68 10.61 -5.98
N PRO A 219 -3.77 11.21 -4.79
CA PRO A 219 -4.64 12.37 -4.53
C PRO A 219 -4.51 13.49 -5.56
N ALA A 220 -3.29 13.76 -6.03
CA ALA A 220 -3.03 14.75 -7.09
C ALA A 220 -3.73 14.45 -8.43
N ASN A 221 -4.04 13.18 -8.70
CA ASN A 221 -4.67 12.76 -9.96
C ASN A 221 -6.18 12.56 -9.82
N ILE A 222 -6.69 12.43 -8.59
CA ILE A 222 -8.08 12.07 -8.30
C ILE A 222 -8.92 13.31 -8.00
N CYS A 223 -8.33 14.34 -7.39
CA CYS A 223 -9.04 15.56 -7.02
C CYS A 223 -9.37 16.36 -8.28
N PRO A 224 -10.66 16.51 -8.67
CA PRO A 224 -11.05 17.30 -9.83
C PRO A 224 -10.59 18.76 -9.74
N ASN A 225 -10.50 19.28 -8.53
CA ASN A 225 -10.07 20.64 -8.24
C ASN A 225 -8.54 20.81 -8.23
N ALA A 226 -7.77 19.71 -8.19
CA ALA A 226 -6.32 19.75 -8.37
C ALA A 226 -5.93 20.19 -9.80
N LYS A 227 -6.85 20.08 -10.76
CA LYS A 227 -6.65 20.57 -12.14
C LYS A 227 -6.72 22.10 -12.24
N ASP A 228 -7.44 22.74 -11.32
CA ASP A 228 -7.72 24.17 -11.37
C ASP A 228 -6.94 24.97 -10.31
N GLY A 229 -6.05 24.33 -9.55
CA GLY A 229 -5.18 25.00 -8.55
C GLY A 229 -5.92 25.65 -7.37
N LYS A 230 -7.19 25.33 -7.13
CA LYS A 230 -8.04 26.05 -6.17
C LYS A 230 -8.52 25.27 -4.95
N SER A 231 -8.20 24.00 -4.79
CA SER A 231 -8.56 23.29 -3.54
C SER A 231 -7.53 22.28 -3.09
N SER A 232 -7.04 22.47 -1.89
CA SER A 232 -6.20 21.54 -1.17
C SER A 232 -7.08 20.45 -0.52
N CYS A 233 -6.89 19.19 -0.88
CA CYS A 233 -7.39 18.08 -0.08
C CYS A 233 -6.56 18.00 1.19
N HIS A 234 -7.08 18.52 2.31
CA HIS A 234 -6.37 18.58 3.60
C HIS A 234 -6.54 17.34 4.45
N SER A 235 -7.35 16.36 4.05
CA SER A 235 -7.48 15.14 4.81
C SER A 235 -7.76 13.96 3.90
N CYS A 236 -6.80 13.08 3.76
CA CYS A 236 -7.00 11.73 3.25
C CYS A 236 -7.42 10.77 4.38
N GLY A 237 -8.11 11.26 5.39
CA GLY A 237 -8.84 10.44 6.34
C GLY A 237 -10.15 10.01 5.71
N GLY A 238 -10.30 8.74 5.32
CA GLY A 238 -11.47 8.05 4.85
C GLY A 238 -12.52 8.90 4.08
N ASN A 239 -12.79 8.57 2.82
CA ASN A 239 -13.75 9.23 1.94
C ASN A 239 -13.36 10.61 1.40
N CYS A 240 -12.36 10.68 0.53
CA CYS A 240 -12.27 11.78 -0.43
C CYS A 240 -13.38 11.67 -1.50
N THR A 241 -14.61 11.98 -1.17
CA THR A 241 -15.59 12.43 -2.13
C THR A 241 -15.32 13.93 -2.35
N CYS A 242 -14.38 14.27 -3.22
CA CYS A 242 -14.18 15.64 -3.68
C CYS A 242 -15.39 16.05 -4.51
N GLY A 243 -16.40 16.56 -3.87
CA GLY A 243 -17.60 17.00 -4.56
C GLY A 243 -18.81 17.20 -3.68
N LYS A 244 -18.67 17.77 -2.51
CA LYS A 244 -19.71 18.50 -1.76
C LYS A 244 -19.17 18.83 -0.37
N HIS A 245 -18.50 19.95 -0.20
CA HIS A 245 -18.38 20.57 1.11
C HIS A 245 -19.55 21.56 1.30
N GLY A 246 -20.70 20.97 1.69
CA GLY A 246 -21.56 21.62 2.65
C GLY A 246 -21.07 21.18 4.03
N GLU A 247 -21.02 22.10 4.95
CA GLU A 247 -20.66 21.98 6.35
C GLU A 247 -20.98 20.59 6.96
N GLY A 248 -19.95 19.79 7.17
CA GLY A 248 -20.03 18.43 7.71
C GLY A 248 -18.80 18.12 8.54
N ASN A 249 -18.97 18.20 9.83
CA ASN A 249 -18.14 17.85 10.97
C ASN A 249 -17.03 16.84 10.67
N CYS A 250 -15.77 17.23 10.86
CA CYS A 250 -14.60 16.35 10.96
C CYS A 250 -14.63 15.64 12.33
N GLY A 251 -15.43 14.59 12.48
CA GLY A 251 -15.66 13.92 13.76
C GLY A 251 -14.46 13.16 14.36
N GLU A 252 -13.34 12.98 13.63
CA GLU A 252 -12.17 12.27 14.17
C GLU A 252 -11.15 13.19 14.85
N ALA A 253 -10.95 14.40 14.37
CA ALA A 253 -10.10 15.38 15.06
C ALA A 253 -10.72 15.76 16.41
N ASP A 254 -12.03 15.87 16.49
CA ASP A 254 -12.78 16.10 17.72
C ASP A 254 -12.72 14.88 18.66
N LEU A 255 -12.75 13.66 18.14
CA LEU A 255 -12.65 12.42 18.93
C LEU A 255 -11.26 12.29 19.58
N VAL A 256 -10.19 12.53 18.81
CA VAL A 256 -8.80 12.52 19.35
C VAL A 256 -8.62 13.62 20.40
N ALA A 257 -9.14 14.81 20.18
CA ALA A 257 -9.11 15.89 21.15
C ALA A 257 -9.91 15.54 22.43
N GLU A 258 -11.07 14.89 22.28
CA GLU A 258 -11.89 14.46 23.41
C GLU A 258 -11.25 13.30 24.20
N ILE A 259 -10.65 12.32 23.51
CA ILE A 259 -9.90 11.22 24.15
C ILE A 259 -8.68 11.77 24.87
N THR A 260 -7.91 12.66 24.24
CA THR A 260 -6.75 13.30 24.86
C THR A 260 -7.15 14.09 26.12
N LYS A 261 -8.26 14.82 26.05
CA LYS A 261 -8.79 15.55 27.20
C LYS A 261 -9.21 14.62 28.33
N LYS A 262 -9.92 13.52 28.05
CA LYS A 262 -10.34 12.52 29.05
C LYS A 262 -9.13 11.82 29.69
N VAL A 263 -8.09 11.50 28.93
CA VAL A 263 -6.85 10.91 29.45
C VAL A 263 -6.12 11.89 30.37
N LEU A 264 -6.02 13.16 29.98
CA LEU A 264 -5.39 14.20 30.81
C LEU A 264 -6.19 14.51 32.08
N GLU A 265 -7.51 14.38 32.06
CA GLU A 265 -8.37 14.54 33.22
C GLU A 265 -8.29 13.34 34.19
N SER A 266 -8.03 12.13 33.68
CA SER A 266 -7.85 10.92 34.50
C SER A 266 -6.47 10.78 35.13
N LEU A 267 -5.50 11.62 34.72
CA LEU A 267 -4.14 11.64 35.27
C LEU A 267 -3.94 12.76 36.35
N LYS A 268 -4.99 13.50 36.68
CA LYS A 268 -5.02 14.45 37.82
C LYS A 268 -5.70 13.83 39.03
#